data_b87c060a83a70ebf6046ca46a5717062
#
_entry.id   b87c060a83a70ebf6046ca46a5717062
#
_cell.length_a   1.000
_cell.length_b   1.000
_cell.length_c   1.000
_cell.angle_alpha   90.00
_cell.angle_beta   90.00
_cell.angle_gamma   90.00
#
_symmetry.space_group_name_H-M   'P 1'
#
loop_
_entity.id
_entity.type
_entity.pdbx_description
1 polymer ?
#
loop_
_entity_poly.entity_id
_entity_poly.type
_entity_poly.pdbx_seq_one_letter_code
_entity_poly.pdbx_strand_id
1 'polypeptide(L)'
;MGRIAMAIQSRFPGAIRHGLVMLTLLTVLTGQVSAETAESAGKNEQSAEYWLNRLGPALNMTSYRGVFVYARGDQVSSMQIAHRYRDGMVEERLVLQDGASGEIVRKGMRVVCVLPDHGRIQLDQVIPSGPFAEAFSHQLMPVSQWYQPELVGDDRIAGYDVVKLGLRARDDLRYSHQLWLEKSTGLLVKSHVRSVGGEVLEHFQFTSLEITDSLPDSEFIVQTEGEAIKRELKPKQTSSPAARMDGWTLEWRPDGFVPAAAPRSGKGQAVAFSDGLAAFSVFVEPARKMVMPTGASRIGATTVYMKQLSVDDIAFFVTVVGEVPPTTARKVAESVTIDDTLAFGGGRK
;
A
#
# COMPACT_ATOMS: atom_id res chain seq x y z
N MET A 1 -3.59 69.33 -12.21
CA MET A 1 -2.42 70.25 -12.05
C MET A 1 -1.20 69.35 -11.95
N GLY A 2 -0.28 69.26 -12.80
CA GLY A 2 0.36 69.88 -13.96
C GLY A 2 1.56 69.03 -14.20
N ARG A 3 1.68 68.43 -15.33
CA ARG A 3 2.57 68.66 -16.49
C ARG A 3 3.94 69.22 -16.08
N ILE A 4 5.02 68.48 -16.56
CA ILE A 4 5.94 69.02 -17.60
C ILE A 4 6.90 67.90 -18.03
N ALA A 5 6.91 67.65 -19.33
CA ALA A 5 7.88 66.89 -20.12
C ALA A 5 9.09 67.83 -20.44
N MET A 6 10.24 67.24 -20.72
CA MET A 6 11.14 67.78 -21.75
C MET A 6 12.18 66.75 -22.22
N ALA A 7 12.14 66.54 -23.50
CA ALA A 7 13.12 65.83 -24.33
C ALA A 7 14.27 66.79 -24.69
N ILE A 8 15.46 66.25 -24.92
CA ILE A 8 16.45 66.85 -25.82
C ILE A 8 17.20 65.75 -26.57
N GLN A 9 17.07 65.82 -27.89
CA GLN A 9 17.90 65.18 -28.91
C GLN A 9 19.18 65.97 -29.18
N SER A 10 20.28 65.32 -29.60
CA SER A 10 21.14 65.74 -30.72
C SER A 10 22.29 64.74 -30.90
N ARG A 11 22.35 64.07 -31.99
CA ARG A 11 22.97 64.31 -33.30
C ARG A 11 24.41 63.83 -33.39
N PHE A 12 24.61 62.95 -34.37
CA PHE A 12 25.77 62.44 -35.08
C PHE A 12 26.72 63.60 -35.61
N PRO A 13 27.95 63.35 -36.19
CA PRO A 13 28.27 62.25 -37.13
C PRO A 13 29.79 61.82 -37.18
N GLY A 14 30.06 60.81 -38.03
CA GLY A 14 31.26 60.78 -38.91
C GLY A 14 32.20 59.58 -38.67
N ALA A 15 32.14 58.60 -39.39
CA ALA A 15 32.73 58.15 -40.67
C ALA A 15 34.17 57.56 -40.63
N ILE A 16 34.29 56.40 -41.28
CA ILE A 16 35.43 55.88 -42.09
C ILE A 16 36.52 55.06 -41.38
N ARG A 17 36.78 53.78 -41.66
CA ARG A 17 37.29 53.07 -42.78
C ARG A 17 37.84 51.68 -42.43
N HIS A 18 37.49 50.71 -43.22
CA HIS A 18 38.20 49.51 -43.72
C HIS A 18 39.34 48.87 -42.92
N GLY A 19 39.19 47.55 -42.71
CA GLY A 19 40.33 46.66 -42.57
C GLY A 19 40.07 45.27 -42.08
N LEU A 20 39.98 44.34 -43.04
CA LEU A 20 40.48 42.97 -43.04
C LEU A 20 39.88 41.95 -42.07
N VAL A 21 38.96 41.22 -42.56
CA VAL A 21 38.85 39.76 -42.86
C VAL A 21 39.89 38.84 -42.19
N MET A 22 39.34 37.81 -41.62
CA MET A 22 39.83 36.43 -41.42
C MET A 22 40.15 36.04 -39.99
N LEU A 23 39.58 34.87 -39.72
CA LEU A 23 39.89 33.92 -38.65
C LEU A 23 39.11 34.05 -37.36
N THR A 24 37.93 33.46 -37.33
CA THR A 24 37.53 32.56 -36.20
C THR A 24 36.30 31.75 -36.59
N LEU A 25 36.54 30.66 -37.29
CA LEU A 25 35.59 29.55 -37.45
C LEU A 25 36.20 28.39 -36.66
N LEU A 26 35.98 28.33 -35.36
CA LEU A 26 36.10 27.08 -34.55
C LEU A 26 35.80 27.39 -33.07
N THR A 27 34.52 27.48 -32.70
CA THR A 27 34.05 27.18 -31.32
C THR A 27 32.52 27.21 -31.27
N VAL A 28 31.87 26.30 -31.93
CA VAL A 28 30.45 25.99 -31.65
C VAL A 28 30.29 24.48 -31.84
N LEU A 29 30.76 23.69 -30.89
CA LEU A 29 30.40 22.26 -30.80
C LEU A 29 30.66 21.67 -29.41
N THR A 30 30.27 22.36 -28.34
CA THR A 30 30.33 21.76 -26.98
C THR A 30 29.11 22.11 -26.09
N GLY A 31 28.04 22.61 -26.66
CA GLY A 31 26.86 23.07 -25.89
C GLY A 31 25.61 22.17 -25.88
N GLN A 32 25.62 21.03 -26.58
CA GLN A 32 24.37 20.22 -26.68
C GLN A 32 24.32 18.95 -25.86
N VAL A 33 25.41 18.49 -25.24
CA VAL A 33 25.41 17.25 -24.46
C VAL A 33 24.86 17.46 -23.03
N SER A 34 24.92 18.68 -22.50
CA SER A 34 24.46 18.95 -21.13
C SER A 34 22.95 19.20 -20.98
N ALA A 35 22.28 19.62 -22.07
CA ALA A 35 20.83 19.90 -22.01
C ALA A 35 20.00 18.64 -22.07
N GLU A 36 20.42 17.65 -22.85
CA GLU A 36 19.67 16.39 -23.02
C GLU A 36 19.75 15.49 -21.79
N THR A 37 20.88 15.49 -21.07
CA THR A 37 21.02 14.78 -19.78
C THR A 37 20.26 15.45 -18.65
N ALA A 38 20.19 16.77 -18.61
CA ALA A 38 19.42 17.50 -17.60
C ALA A 38 17.90 17.38 -17.85
N GLU A 39 17.46 17.40 -19.11
CA GLU A 39 16.04 17.22 -19.48
C GLU A 39 15.58 15.79 -19.30
N SER A 40 16.42 14.78 -19.53
CA SER A 40 16.10 13.38 -19.25
C SER A 40 16.08 13.08 -17.74
N ALA A 41 16.97 13.68 -16.94
CA ALA A 41 16.96 13.56 -15.49
C ALA A 41 15.70 14.24 -14.90
N GLY A 42 15.35 15.45 -15.34
CA GLY A 42 14.14 16.13 -14.90
C GLY A 42 12.83 15.44 -15.32
N LYS A 43 12.80 14.80 -16.49
CA LYS A 43 11.68 13.97 -16.92
C LYS A 43 11.55 12.68 -16.10
N ASN A 44 12.69 12.12 -15.65
CA ASN A 44 12.69 10.92 -14.83
C ASN A 44 12.25 11.21 -13.38
N GLU A 45 12.61 12.36 -12.82
CA GLU A 45 12.15 12.81 -11.49
C GLU A 45 10.65 13.15 -11.45
N GLN A 46 10.03 13.40 -12.60
CA GLN A 46 8.60 13.69 -12.72
C GLN A 46 7.78 12.48 -13.17
N SER A 47 8.40 11.31 -13.37
CA SER A 47 7.65 10.14 -13.83
C SER A 47 6.83 9.48 -12.70
N ALA A 48 5.75 8.79 -13.06
CA ALA A 48 4.96 8.04 -12.08
C ALA A 48 5.78 6.92 -11.44
N GLU A 49 6.69 6.29 -12.20
CA GLU A 49 7.60 5.24 -11.70
C GLU A 49 8.61 5.80 -10.69
N TYR A 50 9.12 7.01 -10.90
CA TYR A 50 9.98 7.68 -9.93
C TYR A 50 9.30 7.78 -8.56
N TRP A 51 8.05 8.23 -8.53
CA TRP A 51 7.29 8.37 -7.29
C TRP A 51 6.93 7.04 -6.66
N LEU A 52 6.58 6.03 -7.47
CA LEU A 52 6.30 4.68 -6.97
C LEU A 52 7.52 4.04 -6.31
N ASN A 53 8.72 4.25 -6.88
CA ASN A 53 9.97 3.73 -6.30
C ASN A 53 10.33 4.41 -4.96
N ARG A 54 9.87 5.63 -4.72
CA ARG A 54 10.05 6.33 -3.44
C ARG A 54 9.09 5.87 -2.35
N LEU A 55 7.93 5.38 -2.72
CA LEU A 55 6.85 5.04 -1.78
C LEU A 55 7.28 4.01 -0.72
N GLY A 56 7.87 2.89 -1.13
CA GLY A 56 8.32 1.85 -0.20
C GLY A 56 9.37 2.35 0.80
N PRO A 57 10.47 2.96 0.36
CA PRO A 57 11.43 3.60 1.26
C PRO A 57 10.79 4.65 2.17
N ALA A 58 9.92 5.52 1.65
CA ALA A 58 9.28 6.57 2.44
C ALA A 58 8.39 6.01 3.56
N LEU A 59 7.59 4.99 3.29
CA LEU A 59 6.75 4.33 4.30
C LEU A 59 7.54 3.70 5.44
N ASN A 60 8.76 3.24 5.17
CA ASN A 60 9.57 2.53 6.16
C ASN A 60 10.56 3.45 6.89
N MET A 61 11.10 4.48 6.22
CA MET A 61 12.22 5.25 6.74
C MET A 61 11.88 6.71 7.11
N THR A 62 10.73 7.23 6.72
CA THR A 62 10.32 8.58 7.10
C THR A 62 9.78 8.57 8.52
N SER A 63 10.33 9.40 9.40
CA SER A 63 9.78 9.58 10.75
C SER A 63 8.71 10.66 10.74
N TYR A 64 7.58 10.38 11.36
CA TYR A 64 6.44 11.29 11.41
C TYR A 64 5.49 10.96 12.57
N ARG A 65 4.63 11.92 12.90
CA ARG A 65 3.46 11.71 13.74
C ARG A 65 2.25 12.45 13.15
N GLY A 66 1.06 11.98 13.47
CA GLY A 66 -0.14 12.62 12.95
C GLY A 66 -1.42 11.91 13.34
N VAL A 67 -2.51 12.44 12.79
CA VAL A 67 -3.84 11.84 12.87
C VAL A 67 -4.33 11.60 11.45
N PHE A 68 -4.86 10.42 11.20
CA PHE A 68 -5.48 10.10 9.93
C PHE A 68 -6.87 9.52 10.12
N VAL A 69 -7.68 9.62 9.09
CA VAL A 69 -8.96 8.94 8.95
C VAL A 69 -8.84 7.81 7.95
N TYR A 70 -9.51 6.71 8.26
CA TYR A 70 -9.66 5.57 7.36
C TYR A 70 -11.14 5.23 7.23
N ALA A 71 -11.65 5.28 6.01
CA ALA A 71 -13.02 4.94 5.70
C ALA A 71 -13.07 3.70 4.82
N ARG A 72 -13.92 2.74 5.20
CA ARG A 72 -14.18 1.49 4.50
C ARG A 72 -15.69 1.30 4.38
N GLY A 73 -16.25 1.52 3.20
CA GLY A 73 -17.70 1.56 3.00
C GLY A 73 -18.29 2.71 3.83
N ASP A 74 -19.24 2.39 4.71
CA ASP A 74 -19.90 3.30 5.64
C ASP A 74 -19.19 3.48 7.00
N GLN A 75 -18.12 2.71 7.25
CA GLN A 75 -17.33 2.79 8.47
C GLN A 75 -16.21 3.80 8.33
N VAL A 76 -16.09 4.71 9.29
CA VAL A 76 -15.02 5.69 9.39
C VAL A 76 -14.36 5.53 10.75
N SER A 77 -13.04 5.50 10.76
CA SER A 77 -12.22 5.44 11.97
C SER A 77 -11.15 6.51 11.94
N SER A 78 -10.87 7.13 13.08
CA SER A 78 -9.79 8.08 13.27
C SER A 78 -8.70 7.44 14.13
N MET A 79 -7.45 7.62 13.74
CA MET A 79 -6.30 7.02 14.41
C MET A 79 -5.17 8.02 14.53
N GLN A 80 -4.54 8.04 15.70
CA GLN A 80 -3.27 8.73 15.89
C GLN A 80 -2.12 7.78 15.64
N ILE A 81 -1.08 8.24 14.93
CA ILE A 81 0.11 7.46 14.63
C ILE A 81 1.37 8.25 14.99
N ALA A 82 2.35 7.55 15.55
CA ALA A 82 3.75 7.95 15.57
C ALA A 82 4.57 6.85 14.92
N HIS A 83 5.42 7.20 13.97
CA HIS A 83 6.28 6.30 13.23
C HIS A 83 7.69 6.86 13.22
N ARG A 84 8.67 6.03 13.57
CA ARG A 84 10.09 6.39 13.59
C ARG A 84 10.95 5.27 13.03
N TYR A 85 11.89 5.65 12.18
CA TYR A 85 12.97 4.78 11.75
C TYR A 85 14.26 5.24 12.40
N ARG A 86 14.90 4.37 13.18
CA ARG A 86 16.15 4.65 13.87
C ARG A 86 17.00 3.40 13.99
N ASP A 87 18.28 3.49 13.65
CA ASP A 87 19.26 2.39 13.78
C ASP A 87 18.83 1.09 13.08
N GLY A 88 18.21 1.19 11.91
CA GLY A 88 17.75 0.05 11.12
C GLY A 88 16.44 -0.58 11.64
N MET A 89 15.80 0.04 12.63
CA MET A 89 14.59 -0.47 13.27
C MET A 89 13.42 0.51 13.11
N VAL A 90 12.26 -0.03 12.79
CA VAL A 90 10.99 0.71 12.80
C VAL A 90 10.36 0.61 14.17
N GLU A 91 9.98 1.76 14.72
CA GLU A 91 9.13 1.89 15.89
C GLU A 91 7.84 2.60 15.49
N GLU A 92 6.72 2.08 15.95
CA GLU A 92 5.40 2.61 15.59
C GLU A 92 4.44 2.49 16.76
N ARG A 93 3.61 3.51 16.95
CA ARG A 93 2.49 3.49 17.86
C ARG A 93 1.25 3.98 17.14
N LEU A 94 0.20 3.18 17.17
CA LEU A 94 -1.12 3.48 16.60
C LEU A 94 -2.15 3.47 17.72
N VAL A 95 -2.97 4.52 17.81
CA VAL A 95 -4.00 4.67 18.83
C VAL A 95 -5.33 4.98 18.16
N LEU A 96 -6.35 4.16 18.45
CA LEU A 96 -7.72 4.44 18.06
C LEU A 96 -8.22 5.69 18.78
N GLN A 97 -8.85 6.61 18.02
CA GLN A 97 -9.41 7.84 18.56
C GLN A 97 -10.92 7.75 18.78
N ASP A 98 -11.56 6.74 18.18
CA ASP A 98 -13.01 6.53 18.22
C ASP A 98 -13.35 5.29 19.02
N GLY A 99 -14.42 5.35 19.81
CA GLY A 99 -14.94 4.22 20.59
C GLY A 99 -14.07 3.86 21.79
N ALA A 100 -13.91 2.57 22.05
CA ALA A 100 -13.09 2.07 23.14
C ALA A 100 -11.59 2.17 22.80
N SER A 101 -10.77 2.47 23.80
CA SER A 101 -9.32 2.69 23.64
C SER A 101 -8.62 1.45 23.10
N GLY A 102 -8.07 1.54 21.90
CA GLY A 102 -7.23 0.51 21.30
C GLY A 102 -5.86 1.07 20.95
N GLU A 103 -4.82 0.30 21.21
CA GLU A 103 -3.44 0.72 20.99
C GLU A 103 -2.60 -0.42 20.44
N ILE A 104 -1.78 -0.11 19.43
CA ILE A 104 -0.78 -1.03 18.88
C ILE A 104 0.57 -0.34 18.97
N VAL A 105 1.54 -0.98 19.62
CA VAL A 105 2.93 -0.51 19.69
C VAL A 105 3.83 -1.57 19.10
N ARG A 106 4.62 -1.17 18.11
CA ARG A 106 5.61 -2.00 17.44
C ARG A 106 7.02 -1.46 17.71
N LYS A 107 7.96 -2.37 17.99
CA LYS A 107 9.40 -2.12 18.04
C LYS A 107 10.13 -3.24 17.31
N GLY A 108 10.51 -2.99 16.06
CA GLY A 108 11.04 -4.03 15.19
C GLY A 108 10.05 -5.18 15.00
N MET A 109 10.42 -6.38 15.45
CA MET A 109 9.57 -7.58 15.37
C MET A 109 8.57 -7.72 16.52
N ARG A 110 8.76 -6.99 17.62
CA ARG A 110 7.86 -7.06 18.77
C ARG A 110 6.66 -6.15 18.58
N VAL A 111 5.46 -6.71 18.68
CA VAL A 111 4.19 -5.97 18.58
C VAL A 111 3.38 -6.24 19.84
N VAL A 112 2.89 -5.19 20.47
CA VAL A 112 1.95 -5.23 21.58
C VAL A 112 0.66 -4.59 21.13
N CYS A 113 -0.43 -5.35 21.16
CA CYS A 113 -1.77 -4.87 20.89
C CYS A 113 -2.57 -4.83 22.20
N VAL A 114 -3.15 -3.69 22.52
CA VAL A 114 -4.17 -3.55 23.56
C VAL A 114 -5.47 -3.25 22.85
N LEU A 115 -6.41 -4.17 22.86
CA LEU A 115 -7.68 -4.06 22.15
C LEU A 115 -8.82 -3.96 23.16
N PRO A 116 -9.86 -3.14 22.86
CA PRO A 116 -11.09 -3.12 23.65
C PRO A 116 -11.62 -4.55 23.75
N ASP A 117 -12.12 -4.95 24.91
CA ASP A 117 -12.76 -6.25 25.18
C ASP A 117 -11.87 -7.50 24.97
N HIS A 118 -10.65 -7.35 24.46
CA HIS A 118 -9.74 -8.47 24.18
C HIS A 118 -8.45 -8.44 25.00
N GLY A 119 -8.23 -7.40 25.82
CA GLY A 119 -7.06 -7.26 26.67
C GLY A 119 -5.76 -7.01 25.87
N ARG A 120 -4.62 -7.31 26.49
CA ARG A 120 -3.28 -7.09 25.94
C ARG A 120 -2.70 -8.37 25.35
N ILE A 121 -2.33 -8.34 24.09
CA ILE A 121 -1.71 -9.45 23.34
C ILE A 121 -0.33 -9.00 22.89
N GLN A 122 0.69 -9.82 23.12
CA GLN A 122 2.02 -9.62 22.55
C GLN A 122 2.29 -10.62 21.44
N LEU A 123 2.81 -10.13 20.31
CA LEU A 123 3.20 -10.91 19.16
C LEU A 123 4.67 -10.67 18.85
N ASP A 124 5.43 -11.73 18.62
CA ASP A 124 6.84 -11.65 18.18
C ASP A 124 6.91 -12.00 16.68
N GLN A 125 6.23 -11.21 15.86
CA GLN A 125 6.19 -11.35 14.42
C GLN A 125 6.10 -9.98 13.74
N VAL A 126 6.59 -9.89 12.50
CA VAL A 126 6.41 -8.70 11.68
C VAL A 126 4.93 -8.56 11.33
N ILE A 127 4.33 -7.45 11.75
CA ILE A 127 3.03 -6.99 11.24
C ILE A 127 3.34 -5.79 10.34
N PRO A 128 2.84 -5.77 9.10
CA PRO A 128 3.00 -4.62 8.22
C PRO A 128 2.44 -3.34 8.85
N SER A 129 3.11 -2.22 8.65
CA SER A 129 2.73 -0.93 9.24
C SER A 129 1.63 -0.26 8.42
N GLY A 130 0.43 -0.16 8.98
CA GLY A 130 -0.69 0.53 8.36
C GLY A 130 -1.37 -0.24 7.20
N PRO A 131 -2.44 0.33 6.63
CA PRO A 131 -3.28 -0.35 5.64
C PRO A 131 -2.59 -0.64 4.29
N PHE A 132 -1.43 -0.02 4.04
CA PHE A 132 -0.67 -0.18 2.79
C PHE A 132 0.70 -0.81 2.97
N ALA A 133 1.18 -1.00 4.20
CA ALA A 133 2.55 -1.46 4.43
C ALA A 133 2.77 -2.89 3.96
N GLU A 134 1.74 -3.72 3.94
CA GLU A 134 1.82 -5.08 3.42
C GLU A 134 1.99 -5.08 1.90
N ALA A 135 1.28 -4.22 1.20
CA ALA A 135 1.36 -4.07 -0.25
C ALA A 135 2.73 -3.55 -0.72
N PHE A 136 3.39 -2.71 0.10
CA PHE A 136 4.65 -2.07 -0.28
C PHE A 136 5.89 -2.57 0.47
N SER A 137 5.75 -3.54 1.39
CA SER A 137 6.87 -4.08 2.18
C SER A 137 7.77 -5.05 1.41
N HIS A 138 7.27 -5.65 0.34
CA HIS A 138 8.04 -6.51 -0.56
C HIS A 138 8.47 -5.70 -1.80
N GLN A 139 9.64 -6.05 -2.37
CA GLN A 139 10.09 -5.47 -3.65
C GLN A 139 8.88 -5.41 -4.58
N LEU A 140 8.51 -4.20 -4.98
CA LEU A 140 7.41 -3.98 -5.92
C LEU A 140 7.63 -4.90 -7.11
N MET A 141 6.82 -5.97 -7.20
CA MET A 141 6.61 -6.66 -8.46
C MET A 141 6.33 -5.58 -9.49
N PRO A 142 6.70 -5.74 -10.75
CA PRO A 142 6.51 -4.68 -11.73
C PRO A 142 5.01 -4.33 -11.84
N VAL A 143 4.57 -3.46 -10.93
CA VAL A 143 3.18 -2.97 -10.81
C VAL A 143 2.67 -2.50 -12.17
N SER A 144 3.58 -1.97 -13.01
CA SER A 144 3.29 -1.53 -14.37
C SER A 144 2.79 -2.64 -15.32
N GLN A 145 2.97 -3.93 -15.00
CA GLN A 145 2.39 -5.01 -15.80
C GLN A 145 0.86 -5.10 -15.61
N TRP A 146 0.38 -4.87 -14.39
CA TRP A 146 -1.02 -5.06 -14.02
C TRP A 146 -1.77 -3.75 -13.86
N TYR A 147 -1.04 -2.67 -13.64
CA TYR A 147 -1.57 -1.33 -13.52
C TYR A 147 -0.90 -0.39 -14.51
N GLN A 148 -1.61 0.62 -14.92
CA GLN A 148 -1.08 1.74 -15.69
C GLN A 148 -0.83 2.91 -14.73
N PRO A 149 0.45 3.20 -14.39
CA PRO A 149 0.76 4.35 -13.57
C PRO A 149 0.65 5.63 -14.41
N GLU A 150 0.11 6.68 -13.80
CA GLU A 150 -0.02 8.00 -14.40
C GLU A 150 0.17 9.11 -13.36
N LEU A 151 0.77 10.22 -13.76
CA LEU A 151 0.76 11.46 -12.99
C LEU A 151 -0.55 12.19 -13.26
N VAL A 152 -1.34 12.43 -12.21
CA VAL A 152 -2.63 13.09 -12.32
C VAL A 152 -2.50 14.60 -12.07
N GLY A 153 -1.48 15.03 -11.32
CA GLY A 153 -1.21 16.43 -11.02
C GLY A 153 -0.76 16.63 -9.57
N ASP A 154 -0.81 17.87 -9.15
CA ASP A 154 -0.45 18.31 -7.80
C ASP A 154 -1.69 18.55 -6.95
N ASP A 155 -1.50 18.49 -5.63
CA ASP A 155 -2.56 18.75 -4.64
C ASP A 155 -1.91 19.21 -3.33
N ARG A 156 -2.72 19.48 -2.30
CA ARG A 156 -2.26 19.82 -0.95
C ARG A 156 -3.05 19.05 0.09
N ILE A 157 -2.35 18.27 0.95
CA ILE A 157 -2.95 17.42 1.98
C ILE A 157 -2.26 17.68 3.32
N ALA A 158 -3.04 17.88 4.38
CA ALA A 158 -2.54 18.12 5.75
C ALA A 158 -1.46 19.23 5.83
N GLY A 159 -1.51 20.22 4.92
CA GLY A 159 -0.55 21.32 4.86
C GLY A 159 0.68 21.07 3.96
N TYR A 160 0.85 19.87 3.42
CA TYR A 160 1.98 19.49 2.56
C TYR A 160 1.63 19.52 1.08
N ASP A 161 2.59 19.92 0.26
CA ASP A 161 2.49 19.82 -1.19
C ASP A 161 2.70 18.36 -1.60
N VAL A 162 1.81 17.83 -2.42
CA VAL A 162 1.79 16.42 -2.81
C VAL A 162 1.68 16.25 -4.32
N VAL A 163 2.22 15.15 -4.81
CA VAL A 163 1.96 14.66 -6.16
C VAL A 163 0.87 13.61 -6.12
N LYS A 164 -0.05 13.66 -7.06
CA LYS A 164 -1.16 12.73 -7.21
C LYS A 164 -0.87 11.72 -8.32
N LEU A 165 -0.87 10.45 -7.95
CA LEU A 165 -0.66 9.31 -8.85
C LEU A 165 -1.96 8.54 -9.04
N GLY A 166 -2.23 8.11 -10.27
CA GLY A 166 -3.21 7.10 -10.61
C GLY A 166 -2.52 5.77 -10.90
N LEU A 167 -3.08 4.69 -10.38
CA LEU A 167 -2.72 3.31 -10.71
C LEU A 167 -3.97 2.63 -11.22
N ARG A 168 -4.24 2.78 -12.51
CA ARG A 168 -5.42 2.22 -13.14
C ARG A 168 -5.18 0.74 -13.43
N ALA A 169 -6.04 -0.13 -12.91
CA ALA A 169 -6.02 -1.55 -13.25
C ALA A 169 -6.18 -1.75 -14.77
N ARG A 170 -5.41 -2.70 -15.33
CA ARG A 170 -5.46 -3.03 -16.75
C ARG A 170 -6.55 -4.05 -17.10
N ASP A 171 -7.18 -4.60 -16.06
CA ASP A 171 -8.27 -5.59 -16.15
C ASP A 171 -9.37 -5.28 -15.11
N ASP A 172 -10.46 -6.02 -15.17
CA ASP A 172 -11.59 -5.91 -14.23
C ASP A 172 -11.47 -6.87 -13.03
N LEU A 173 -10.30 -7.49 -12.86
CA LEU A 173 -10.07 -8.52 -11.84
C LEU A 173 -9.49 -7.94 -10.55
N ARG A 174 -9.12 -6.65 -10.56
CA ARG A 174 -8.52 -5.90 -9.44
C ARG A 174 -9.03 -4.47 -9.40
N TYR A 175 -8.85 -3.81 -8.28
CA TYR A 175 -9.23 -2.42 -8.10
C TYR A 175 -8.14 -1.46 -8.57
N SER A 176 -8.53 -0.24 -8.94
CA SER A 176 -7.60 0.84 -9.23
C SER A 176 -7.27 1.60 -7.95
N HIS A 177 -6.09 2.23 -7.91
CA HIS A 177 -5.65 3.03 -6.76
C HIS A 177 -5.36 4.47 -7.19
N GLN A 178 -5.52 5.40 -6.24
CA GLN A 178 -5.10 6.78 -6.38
C GLN A 178 -4.34 7.17 -5.12
N LEU A 179 -3.12 7.65 -5.27
CA LEU A 179 -2.17 7.91 -4.19
C LEU A 179 -1.77 9.38 -4.21
N TRP A 180 -1.59 9.98 -3.04
CA TRP A 180 -1.04 11.32 -2.87
C TRP A 180 0.22 11.19 -2.04
N LEU A 181 1.36 11.51 -2.64
CA LEU A 181 2.67 11.40 -2.04
C LEU A 181 3.23 12.77 -1.73
N GLU A 182 3.71 12.98 -0.51
CA GLU A 182 4.37 14.21 -0.10
C GLU A 182 5.65 14.39 -0.92
N LYS A 183 5.86 15.61 -1.46
CA LYS A 183 6.86 15.83 -2.51
C LYS A 183 8.31 15.70 -2.02
N SER A 184 8.62 16.05 -0.79
CA SER A 184 9.99 16.00 -0.28
C SER A 184 10.44 14.59 0.08
N THR A 185 9.58 13.80 0.70
CA THR A 185 9.89 12.46 1.22
C THR A 185 9.37 11.32 0.35
N GLY A 186 8.25 11.51 -0.34
CA GLY A 186 7.48 10.44 -1.00
C GLY A 186 6.49 9.74 -0.07
N LEU A 187 6.29 10.24 1.16
CA LEU A 187 5.37 9.66 2.13
C LEU A 187 3.93 9.68 1.60
N LEU A 188 3.25 8.54 1.71
CA LEU A 188 1.82 8.45 1.39
C LEU A 188 1.01 9.20 2.43
N VAL A 189 0.29 10.24 1.99
CA VAL A 189 -0.52 11.07 2.90
C VAL A 189 -2.03 10.94 2.66
N LYS A 190 -2.42 10.39 1.49
CA LYS A 190 -3.80 10.06 1.16
C LYS A 190 -3.83 8.96 0.12
N SER A 191 -4.85 8.10 0.19
CA SER A 191 -5.11 7.10 -0.86
C SER A 191 -6.59 6.83 -1.03
N HIS A 192 -6.96 6.39 -2.22
CA HIS A 192 -8.25 5.81 -2.54
C HIS A 192 -8.08 4.45 -3.20
N VAL A 193 -8.91 3.50 -2.82
CA VAL A 193 -9.17 2.28 -3.60
C VAL A 193 -10.46 2.50 -4.38
N ARG A 194 -10.44 2.26 -5.68
CA ARG A 194 -11.57 2.53 -6.57
C ARG A 194 -12.04 1.27 -7.28
N SER A 195 -13.36 1.10 -7.32
CA SER A 195 -13.99 0.05 -8.13
C SER A 195 -13.74 0.26 -9.63
N VAL A 196 -14.03 -0.77 -10.43
CA VAL A 196 -14.03 -0.69 -11.90
C VAL A 196 -14.95 0.44 -12.41
N GLY A 197 -16.05 0.70 -11.71
CA GLY A 197 -16.97 1.81 -11.99
C GLY A 197 -16.51 3.18 -11.51
N GLY A 198 -15.33 3.28 -10.85
CA GLY A 198 -14.77 4.54 -10.34
C GLY A 198 -15.27 4.97 -8.96
N GLU A 199 -16.13 4.18 -8.30
CA GLU A 199 -16.57 4.41 -6.93
C GLU A 199 -15.40 4.30 -5.95
N VAL A 200 -15.29 5.21 -4.98
CA VAL A 200 -14.30 5.11 -3.90
C VAL A 200 -14.80 4.10 -2.87
N LEU A 201 -14.10 2.99 -2.74
CA LEU A 201 -14.40 1.88 -1.83
C LEU A 201 -13.74 2.05 -0.47
N GLU A 202 -12.52 2.59 -0.48
CA GLU A 202 -11.74 2.89 0.71
C GLU A 202 -11.03 4.22 0.56
N HIS A 203 -10.89 4.91 1.67
CA HIS A 203 -10.26 6.22 1.77
C HIS A 203 -9.35 6.25 2.99
N PHE A 204 -8.11 6.64 2.79
CA PHE A 204 -7.14 6.98 3.83
C PHE A 204 -6.68 8.41 3.62
N GLN A 205 -6.58 9.20 4.70
CA GLN A 205 -6.05 10.57 4.61
C GLN A 205 -5.56 11.06 5.96
N PHE A 206 -4.37 11.63 6.01
CA PHE A 206 -3.92 12.44 7.15
C PHE A 206 -4.75 13.71 7.25
N THR A 207 -5.28 13.98 8.46
CA THR A 207 -5.94 15.24 8.83
C THR A 207 -4.98 16.19 9.53
N SER A 208 -3.95 15.63 10.21
CA SER A 208 -2.83 16.32 10.79
C SER A 208 -1.57 15.49 10.59
N LEU A 209 -0.46 16.11 10.21
CA LEU A 209 0.81 15.43 9.95
C LEU A 209 1.97 16.35 10.33
N GLU A 210 2.96 15.78 10.99
CA GLU A 210 4.25 16.40 11.24
C GLU A 210 5.35 15.40 10.86
N ILE A 211 6.10 15.71 9.82
CA ILE A 211 7.28 14.94 9.40
C ILE A 211 8.47 15.49 10.18
N THR A 212 9.11 14.66 11.01
CA THR A 212 10.17 15.08 11.94
C THR A 212 11.06 13.93 12.37
N ASP A 213 12.36 14.16 12.44
CA ASP A 213 13.33 13.15 12.90
C ASP A 213 13.47 13.09 14.43
N SER A 214 12.85 14.03 15.18
CA SER A 214 12.99 14.15 16.63
C SER A 214 11.75 13.70 17.39
N LEU A 215 11.37 12.42 17.24
CA LEU A 215 10.33 11.81 18.08
C LEU A 215 10.96 11.20 19.35
N PRO A 216 10.47 11.56 20.55
CA PRO A 216 11.01 11.02 21.81
C PRO A 216 10.58 9.56 22.01
N ASP A 217 11.36 8.82 22.81
CA ASP A 217 11.09 7.40 23.12
C ASP A 217 9.75 7.19 23.83
N SER A 218 9.26 8.22 24.53
CA SER A 218 7.96 8.21 25.21
C SER A 218 6.76 8.08 24.26
N GLU A 219 6.93 8.44 22.97
CA GLU A 219 5.89 8.24 21.95
C GLU A 219 5.65 6.76 21.63
N PHE A 220 6.61 5.89 21.91
CA PHE A 220 6.60 4.47 21.51
C PHE A 220 6.44 3.50 22.68
N ILE A 221 5.85 3.94 23.78
CA ILE A 221 5.49 3.09 24.91
C ILE A 221 3.99 2.86 24.97
N VAL A 222 3.60 1.64 25.42
CA VAL A 222 2.18 1.32 25.63
C VAL A 222 1.64 2.17 26.78
N GLN A 223 0.61 2.94 26.53
CA GLN A 223 -0.04 3.84 27.49
C GLN A 223 -1.43 3.35 27.90
N THR A 224 -2.08 2.53 27.07
CA THR A 224 -3.40 1.98 27.35
C THR A 224 -3.29 0.83 28.35
N GLU A 225 -4.07 0.87 29.42
CA GLU A 225 -4.19 -0.22 30.38
C GLU A 225 -4.97 -1.38 29.78
N GLY A 226 -4.55 -2.60 30.10
CA GLY A 226 -5.20 -3.83 29.66
C GLY A 226 -4.61 -5.03 30.38
N GLU A 227 -5.46 -5.95 30.82
CA GLU A 227 -5.01 -7.21 31.40
C GLU A 227 -4.21 -8.02 30.38
N ALA A 228 -3.04 -8.51 30.80
CA ALA A 228 -2.20 -9.33 29.94
C ALA A 228 -2.87 -10.70 29.72
N ILE A 229 -3.41 -10.90 28.52
CA ILE A 229 -3.84 -12.22 28.10
C ILE A 229 -2.60 -12.98 27.65
N LYS A 230 -2.16 -13.96 28.45
CA LYS A 230 -1.14 -14.94 28.05
C LYS A 230 -1.74 -15.91 27.00
N ARG A 231 -2.00 -15.42 25.81
CA ARG A 231 -2.12 -16.29 24.64
C ARG A 231 -0.69 -16.51 24.12
N GLU A 232 -0.07 -17.62 24.50
CA GLU A 232 1.07 -18.13 23.74
C GLU A 232 0.58 -18.51 22.35
N LEU A 233 0.53 -17.56 21.46
CA LEU A 233 0.56 -17.82 20.03
C LEU A 233 1.99 -18.31 19.77
N LYS A 234 2.25 -19.60 20.03
CA LYS A 234 3.51 -20.22 19.61
C LYS A 234 3.56 -20.08 18.10
N PRO A 235 4.46 -19.26 17.53
CA PRO A 235 4.72 -19.30 16.12
C PRO A 235 5.30 -20.69 15.88
N LYS A 236 4.52 -21.56 15.26
CA LYS A 236 5.06 -22.80 14.73
C LYS A 236 5.95 -22.36 13.58
N GLN A 237 7.25 -22.24 13.88
CA GLN A 237 8.29 -22.03 12.86
C GLN A 237 8.14 -23.15 11.84
N THR A 238 7.59 -22.83 10.70
CA THR A 238 7.73 -23.63 9.51
C THR A 238 8.45 -22.75 8.50
N SER A 239 9.75 -22.95 8.47
CA SER A 239 10.61 -22.58 7.38
C SER A 239 10.11 -23.25 6.09
N SER A 240 9.26 -22.57 5.37
CA SER A 240 9.10 -22.76 3.93
C SER A 240 8.25 -21.65 3.33
N PRO A 241 8.76 -20.88 2.37
CA PRO A 241 8.01 -19.82 1.72
C PRO A 241 7.02 -20.35 0.67
N ALA A 242 6.91 -21.65 0.48
CA ALA A 242 5.90 -22.24 -0.38
C ALA A 242 4.63 -22.51 0.42
N ALA A 243 3.59 -21.73 0.13
CA ALA A 243 2.25 -22.03 0.56
C ALA A 243 1.90 -23.46 0.07
N ARG A 244 1.88 -24.44 0.99
CA ARG A 244 1.48 -25.80 0.66
C ARG A 244 -0.05 -25.85 0.62
N MET A 245 -0.58 -26.06 -0.57
CA MET A 245 -1.95 -26.47 -0.77
C MET A 245 -2.00 -28.00 -0.57
N ASP A 246 -2.09 -28.44 0.70
CA ASP A 246 -2.12 -29.88 1.00
C ASP A 246 -3.55 -30.36 0.77
N GLY A 247 -3.77 -31.12 -0.29
CA GLY A 247 -5.05 -31.78 -0.61
C GLY A 247 -6.08 -30.91 -1.33
N TRP A 248 -5.70 -29.76 -1.87
CA TRP A 248 -6.52 -28.97 -2.76
C TRP A 248 -5.65 -28.16 -3.73
N THR A 249 -6.22 -27.79 -4.87
CA THR A 249 -5.53 -26.98 -5.88
C THR A 249 -6.39 -25.79 -6.29
N LEU A 250 -5.74 -24.75 -6.81
CA LEU A 250 -6.36 -23.58 -7.38
C LEU A 250 -6.08 -23.57 -8.88
N GLU A 251 -7.09 -23.92 -9.69
CA GLU A 251 -6.93 -24.04 -11.14
C GLU A 251 -6.85 -22.69 -11.85
N TRP A 252 -7.43 -21.65 -11.25
CA TRP A 252 -7.42 -20.31 -11.82
C TRP A 252 -7.21 -19.24 -10.74
N ARG A 253 -6.39 -18.27 -11.07
CA ARG A 253 -6.24 -17.00 -10.35
C ARG A 253 -5.98 -15.88 -11.38
N PRO A 254 -6.22 -14.61 -11.03
CA PRO A 254 -5.82 -13.51 -11.92
C PRO A 254 -4.33 -13.51 -12.17
N ASP A 255 -3.93 -13.15 -13.38
CA ASP A 255 -2.53 -13.02 -13.74
C ASP A 255 -1.85 -11.98 -12.82
N GLY A 256 -0.60 -12.26 -12.42
CA GLY A 256 0.18 -11.43 -11.50
C GLY A 256 0.00 -11.76 -10.03
N PHE A 257 -1.08 -12.41 -9.62
CA PHE A 257 -1.20 -12.88 -8.26
C PHE A 257 -0.35 -14.13 -8.03
N VAL A 258 0.66 -13.99 -7.20
CA VAL A 258 1.57 -15.07 -6.82
C VAL A 258 1.35 -15.46 -5.36
N PRO A 259 1.65 -16.72 -4.96
CA PRO A 259 1.56 -17.13 -3.57
C PRO A 259 2.42 -16.23 -2.68
N ALA A 260 1.82 -15.70 -1.63
CA ALA A 260 2.46 -14.89 -0.60
C ALA A 260 2.43 -15.64 0.74
N ALA A 261 3.29 -15.24 1.69
CA ALA A 261 3.26 -15.81 3.03
C ALA A 261 1.96 -15.42 3.73
N ALA A 262 1.10 -16.40 4.03
CA ALA A 262 -0.12 -16.17 4.79
C ALA A 262 0.11 -16.38 6.28
N PRO A 263 -0.46 -15.52 7.16
CA PRO A 263 -0.54 -15.83 8.58
C PRO A 263 -1.43 -17.09 8.75
N ARG A 264 -0.90 -18.11 9.40
CA ARG A 264 -1.67 -19.32 9.69
C ARG A 264 -2.54 -19.10 10.92
N SER A 265 -3.85 -19.03 10.73
CA SER A 265 -4.80 -19.05 11.82
C SER A 265 -5.55 -20.38 11.84
N GLY A 266 -5.40 -21.16 12.93
CA GLY A 266 -6.19 -22.36 13.16
C GLY A 266 -5.69 -23.63 12.47
N LYS A 267 -6.58 -24.65 12.39
CA LYS A 267 -6.34 -25.97 11.77
C LYS A 267 -6.68 -26.01 10.28
N GLY A 268 -7.15 -24.89 9.71
CA GLY A 268 -7.51 -24.76 8.31
C GLY A 268 -6.30 -24.50 7.44
N GLN A 269 -6.41 -24.86 6.18
CA GLN A 269 -5.40 -24.55 5.17
C GLN A 269 -5.74 -23.20 4.54
N ALA A 270 -4.83 -22.26 4.65
CA ALA A 270 -4.97 -20.93 4.05
C ALA A 270 -3.77 -20.62 3.17
N VAL A 271 -4.00 -20.08 1.99
CA VAL A 271 -3.00 -19.58 1.07
C VAL A 271 -3.33 -18.16 0.68
N ALA A 272 -2.39 -17.24 0.85
CA ALA A 272 -2.51 -15.88 0.36
C ALA A 272 -1.86 -15.73 -1.01
N PHE A 273 -2.42 -14.84 -1.81
CA PHE A 273 -1.92 -14.44 -3.12
C PHE A 273 -1.87 -12.93 -3.19
N SER A 274 -0.84 -12.37 -3.83
CA SER A 274 -0.72 -10.92 -4.02
C SER A 274 -0.13 -10.61 -5.40
N ASP A 275 -0.56 -9.49 -5.98
CA ASP A 275 0.02 -8.90 -7.18
C ASP A 275 0.97 -7.72 -6.89
N GLY A 276 1.25 -7.49 -5.60
CA GLY A 276 2.07 -6.38 -5.09
C GLY A 276 1.27 -5.19 -4.57
N LEU A 277 0.00 -5.03 -4.96
CA LEU A 277 -0.91 -3.98 -4.44
C LEU A 277 -2.17 -4.57 -3.80
N ALA A 278 -2.79 -5.51 -4.47
CA ALA A 278 -3.96 -6.23 -3.97
C ALA A 278 -3.56 -7.61 -3.45
N ALA A 279 -4.31 -8.12 -2.49
CA ALA A 279 -4.12 -9.47 -1.95
C ALA A 279 -5.46 -10.14 -1.68
N PHE A 280 -5.46 -11.46 -1.78
CA PHE A 280 -6.56 -12.30 -1.29
C PHE A 280 -6.04 -13.60 -0.69
N SER A 281 -6.80 -14.16 0.24
CA SER A 281 -6.53 -15.45 0.85
C SER A 281 -7.65 -16.44 0.53
N VAL A 282 -7.26 -17.69 0.29
CA VAL A 282 -8.17 -18.79 0.08
C VAL A 282 -8.09 -19.73 1.28
N PHE A 283 -9.23 -20.03 1.88
CA PHE A 283 -9.37 -20.94 3.00
C PHE A 283 -10.18 -22.15 2.53
N VAL A 284 -9.72 -23.36 2.84
CA VAL A 284 -10.45 -24.60 2.60
C VAL A 284 -10.58 -25.34 3.93
N GLU A 285 -11.79 -25.51 4.41
CA GLU A 285 -12.08 -26.09 5.72
C GLU A 285 -13.23 -27.09 5.65
N PRO A 286 -13.17 -28.25 6.39
CA PRO A 286 -14.30 -29.15 6.47
C PRO A 286 -15.53 -28.48 7.07
N ALA A 287 -16.70 -28.64 6.44
CA ALA A 287 -17.96 -28.08 6.90
C ALA A 287 -18.52 -28.92 8.08
N ARG A 288 -18.00 -28.65 9.29
CA ARG A 288 -18.44 -29.33 10.51
C ARG A 288 -19.83 -28.83 10.95
N LYS A 289 -20.92 -29.45 10.51
CA LYS A 289 -22.29 -29.17 10.98
C LYS A 289 -22.70 -27.67 11.07
N MET A 290 -21.87 -26.75 10.56
CA MET A 290 -22.18 -25.32 10.50
C MET A 290 -22.89 -25.02 9.19
N VAL A 291 -24.03 -24.35 9.29
CA VAL A 291 -24.66 -23.73 8.12
C VAL A 291 -24.09 -22.33 8.01
N MET A 292 -23.28 -22.11 6.98
CA MET A 292 -22.73 -20.79 6.69
C MET A 292 -23.42 -20.23 5.44
N PRO A 293 -23.66 -18.89 5.39
CA PRO A 293 -24.23 -18.29 4.20
C PRO A 293 -23.25 -18.42 3.03
N THR A 294 -23.73 -18.84 1.87
CA THR A 294 -22.97 -18.87 0.62
C THR A 294 -23.20 -17.59 -0.17
N GLY A 295 -22.19 -17.16 -0.94
CA GLY A 295 -22.27 -15.96 -1.75
C GLY A 295 -21.21 -14.93 -1.41
N ALA A 296 -21.38 -13.71 -1.92
CA ALA A 296 -20.45 -12.60 -1.73
C ALA A 296 -21.00 -11.60 -0.70
N SER A 297 -20.13 -11.14 0.18
CA SER A 297 -20.30 -9.95 1.02
C SER A 297 -19.11 -9.02 0.79
N ARG A 298 -19.32 -7.71 0.84
CA ARG A 298 -18.26 -6.73 0.63
C ARG A 298 -18.36 -5.62 1.67
N ILE A 299 -17.22 -5.26 2.25
CA ILE A 299 -17.06 -4.09 3.12
C ILE A 299 -15.88 -3.29 2.56
N GLY A 300 -16.15 -2.10 1.98
CA GLY A 300 -15.16 -1.32 1.27
C GLY A 300 -14.59 -2.10 0.06
N ALA A 301 -13.28 -2.24 -0.03
CA ALA A 301 -12.59 -3.03 -1.05
C ALA A 301 -12.51 -4.52 -0.69
N THR A 302 -12.69 -4.87 0.58
CA THR A 302 -12.58 -6.27 1.03
C THR A 302 -13.84 -7.06 0.66
N THR A 303 -13.65 -8.06 -0.19
CA THR A 303 -14.69 -9.06 -0.53
C THR A 303 -14.47 -10.32 0.29
N VAL A 304 -15.56 -10.86 0.82
CA VAL A 304 -15.64 -12.23 1.36
C VAL A 304 -16.57 -13.01 0.46
N TYR A 305 -16.09 -14.05 -0.17
CA TYR A 305 -16.91 -14.96 -0.96
C TYR A 305 -16.80 -16.36 -0.38
N MET A 306 -17.94 -17.00 -0.16
CA MET A 306 -18.02 -18.33 0.42
C MET A 306 -18.89 -19.24 -0.43
N LYS A 307 -18.40 -20.47 -0.68
CA LYS A 307 -19.17 -21.54 -1.27
C LYS A 307 -18.97 -22.85 -0.51
N GLN A 308 -19.92 -23.74 -0.61
CA GLN A 308 -19.79 -25.11 -0.18
C GLN A 308 -19.43 -26.01 -1.37
N LEU A 309 -18.49 -26.92 -1.16
CA LEU A 309 -18.07 -27.94 -2.11
C LEU A 309 -18.16 -29.30 -1.43
N SER A 310 -18.69 -30.31 -2.11
CA SER A 310 -18.79 -31.67 -1.58
C SER A 310 -17.94 -32.62 -2.41
N VAL A 311 -17.12 -33.44 -1.75
CA VAL A 311 -16.28 -34.48 -2.35
C VAL A 311 -16.51 -35.74 -1.51
N ASP A 312 -16.94 -36.83 -2.12
CA ASP A 312 -17.22 -38.14 -1.46
C ASP A 312 -18.02 -38.01 -0.15
N ASP A 313 -19.18 -37.33 -0.20
CA ASP A 313 -20.07 -37.07 0.92
C ASP A 313 -19.46 -36.19 2.05
N ILE A 314 -18.25 -35.69 1.89
CA ILE A 314 -17.64 -34.73 2.84
C ILE A 314 -17.84 -33.32 2.29
N ALA A 315 -18.46 -32.45 3.08
CA ALA A 315 -18.66 -31.07 2.73
C ALA A 315 -17.50 -30.23 3.22
N PHE A 316 -17.05 -29.28 2.36
CA PHE A 316 -16.03 -28.29 2.64
C PHE A 316 -16.59 -26.89 2.40
N PHE A 317 -16.10 -25.92 3.18
CA PHE A 317 -16.24 -24.51 2.86
C PHE A 317 -14.98 -23.99 2.16
N VAL A 318 -15.18 -23.35 1.02
CA VAL A 318 -14.17 -22.57 0.33
C VAL A 318 -14.50 -21.12 0.56
N THR A 319 -13.61 -20.40 1.25
CA THR A 319 -13.75 -18.97 1.53
C THR A 319 -12.61 -18.19 0.90
N VAL A 320 -12.94 -17.18 0.11
CA VAL A 320 -11.98 -16.22 -0.45
C VAL A 320 -12.21 -14.88 0.23
N VAL A 321 -11.16 -14.34 0.84
CA VAL A 321 -11.18 -13.02 1.52
C VAL A 321 -10.06 -12.16 0.95
N GLY A 322 -10.36 -10.96 0.48
CA GLY A 322 -9.33 -10.04 0.01
C GLY A 322 -9.82 -8.81 -0.69
N GLU A 323 -8.88 -7.96 -1.06
CA GLU A 323 -9.12 -6.68 -1.76
C GLU A 323 -9.24 -6.90 -3.27
N VAL A 324 -10.23 -7.68 -3.66
CA VAL A 324 -10.54 -7.97 -5.07
C VAL A 324 -12.03 -7.84 -5.34
N PRO A 325 -12.46 -7.58 -6.59
CA PRO A 325 -13.87 -7.54 -6.96
C PRO A 325 -14.62 -8.83 -6.60
N PRO A 326 -15.92 -8.76 -6.24
CA PRO A 326 -16.72 -9.95 -5.92
C PRO A 326 -16.74 -10.99 -7.04
N THR A 327 -16.68 -10.55 -8.30
CA THR A 327 -16.60 -11.44 -9.47
C THR A 327 -15.30 -12.23 -9.49
N THR A 328 -14.19 -11.60 -9.11
CA THR A 328 -12.86 -12.22 -9.00
C THR A 328 -12.85 -13.23 -7.86
N ALA A 329 -13.30 -12.84 -6.65
CA ALA A 329 -13.36 -13.73 -5.50
C ALA A 329 -14.22 -14.96 -5.78
N ARG A 330 -15.36 -14.79 -6.46
CA ARG A 330 -16.21 -15.89 -6.90
C ARG A 330 -15.46 -16.84 -7.85
N LYS A 331 -14.84 -16.31 -8.90
CA LYS A 331 -14.13 -17.11 -9.90
C LYS A 331 -12.95 -17.88 -9.29
N VAL A 332 -12.22 -17.25 -8.35
CA VAL A 332 -11.17 -17.92 -7.56
C VAL A 332 -11.77 -19.08 -6.76
N ALA A 333 -12.83 -18.84 -5.99
CA ALA A 333 -13.46 -19.90 -5.17
C ALA A 333 -14.01 -21.03 -6.03
N GLU A 334 -14.62 -20.73 -7.19
CA GLU A 334 -15.15 -21.71 -8.14
C GLU A 334 -14.08 -22.59 -8.78
N SER A 335 -12.83 -22.12 -8.84
CA SER A 335 -11.69 -22.86 -9.39
C SER A 335 -10.92 -23.71 -8.37
N VAL A 336 -11.38 -23.75 -7.11
CA VAL A 336 -10.80 -24.65 -6.11
C VAL A 336 -11.29 -26.06 -6.35
N THR A 337 -10.35 -27.00 -6.45
CA THR A 337 -10.58 -28.44 -6.48
C THR A 337 -9.94 -29.10 -5.26
N ILE A 338 -10.57 -30.11 -4.73
CA ILE A 338 -10.13 -30.83 -3.52
C ILE A 338 -9.72 -32.24 -3.92
N ASP A 339 -8.51 -32.64 -3.52
CA ASP A 339 -7.98 -33.97 -3.79
C ASP A 339 -8.52 -35.00 -2.79
N ASP A 340 -8.62 -36.26 -3.19
CA ASP A 340 -9.07 -37.38 -2.34
C ASP A 340 -8.26 -37.52 -1.05
N THR A 341 -7.00 -37.04 -1.03
CA THR A 341 -6.14 -37.08 0.16
C THR A 341 -6.64 -36.20 1.31
N LEU A 342 -7.34 -35.10 1.01
CA LEU A 342 -7.95 -34.23 2.03
C LEU A 342 -9.28 -34.82 2.52
N ALA A 343 -10.05 -35.43 1.63
CA ALA A 343 -11.29 -36.09 1.92
C ALA A 343 -11.09 -37.28 2.87
N PHE A 344 -10.00 -38.05 2.71
CA PHE A 344 -9.73 -39.25 3.51
C PHE A 344 -8.79 -39.03 4.71
N GLY A 345 -8.07 -37.87 4.79
CA GLY A 345 -7.12 -37.58 5.88
C GLY A 345 -7.74 -37.28 7.24
N GLY A 346 -9.06 -37.13 7.34
CA GLY A 346 -9.79 -36.87 8.59
C GLY A 346 -10.32 -38.10 9.34
N GLY A 347 -10.09 -39.29 8.84
CA GLY A 347 -10.81 -40.51 9.28
C GLY A 347 -9.96 -41.73 9.61
N ARG A 348 -8.70 -41.59 10.09
CA ARG A 348 -7.97 -42.70 10.73
C ARG A 348 -7.14 -42.22 11.89
N LYS A 349 -7.76 -42.07 13.04
CA LYS A 349 -7.31 -42.50 14.38
C LYS A 349 -8.47 -42.47 15.36
#